data_1c94241983320c7830dc83a3a2d79aa5
#
_entry.id   1c94241983320c7830dc83a3a2d79aa5
#
_cell.length_a   1.000
_cell.length_b   1.000
_cell.length_c   1.000
_cell.angle_alpha   90.00
_cell.angle_beta   90.00
_cell.angle_gamma   90.00
#
_symmetry.space_group_name_H-M   'P 1'
#
loop_
_entity.id
_entity.type
_entity.pdbx_description
1 polymer ?
#
loop_
_entity_poly.entity_id
_entity_poly.type
_entity_poly.pdbx_seq_one_letter_code
_entity_poly.pdbx_strand_id
1 'polypeptide(L)'
;MKSYVEHANISVVDAQKTIQFLIAAVPEWTVRGGGKVDNWFGRPIEWFHVGDDHSYIAISSGGKGEANHWTSQFTGVKHVGIVVPDVETLIERLRLAGYELDHRGDEHPFRKNVYYMEDHGLQFEFIEYFSDVLSERNDYSR
;
A
#
# COMPACT_ATOMS: atom_id res chain seq x y z
N MET A 1 15.70 12.60 16.21
CA MET A 1 14.64 11.99 15.39
C MET A 1 14.86 10.49 15.34
N LYS A 2 13.81 9.71 15.50
CA LYS A 2 13.88 8.25 15.34
C LYS A 2 13.96 7.87 13.87
N SER A 3 14.70 6.81 13.57
CA SER A 3 14.67 6.20 12.24
C SER A 3 13.33 5.49 12.03
N TYR A 4 12.75 5.60 10.85
CA TYR A 4 11.50 4.94 10.47
C TYR A 4 11.48 4.67 8.97
N VAL A 5 10.63 3.77 8.52
CA VAL A 5 10.44 3.52 7.10
C VAL A 5 9.57 4.64 6.53
N GLU A 6 10.14 5.47 5.67
CA GLU A 6 9.43 6.61 5.08
C GLU A 6 8.58 6.22 3.88
N HIS A 7 9.12 5.37 2.99
CA HIS A 7 8.44 5.02 1.74
C HIS A 7 8.85 3.66 1.22
N ALA A 8 8.02 3.13 0.35
CA ALA A 8 8.35 2.04 -0.55
C ALA A 8 8.30 2.58 -1.97
N ASN A 9 9.17 2.07 -2.84
CA ASN A 9 9.19 2.42 -4.26
C ASN A 9 8.71 1.22 -5.06
N ILE A 10 7.64 1.40 -5.83
CA ILE A 10 7.04 0.35 -6.65
C ILE A 10 7.01 0.77 -8.12
N SER A 11 7.14 -0.21 -8.99
CA SER A 11 7.09 -0.02 -10.44
C SER A 11 5.83 -0.70 -10.99
N VAL A 12 5.07 0.04 -11.78
CA VAL A 12 3.79 -0.42 -12.34
C VAL A 12 3.71 -0.04 -13.81
N VAL A 13 2.72 -0.56 -14.50
CA VAL A 13 2.45 -0.21 -15.91
C VAL A 13 1.67 1.08 -16.00
N ASP A 14 0.60 1.20 -15.21
CA ASP A 14 -0.29 2.36 -15.18
C ASP A 14 -0.34 2.95 -13.77
N ALA A 15 0.44 4.01 -13.55
CA ALA A 15 0.56 4.65 -12.25
C ALA A 15 -0.76 5.22 -11.76
N GLN A 16 -1.63 5.71 -12.65
CA GLN A 16 -2.90 6.31 -12.26
C GLN A 16 -3.83 5.29 -11.59
N LYS A 17 -3.80 4.03 -12.01
CA LYS A 17 -4.59 2.97 -11.37
C LYS A 17 -4.14 2.74 -9.93
N THR A 18 -2.83 2.67 -9.69
CA THR A 18 -2.29 2.52 -8.34
C THR A 18 -2.61 3.73 -7.47
N ILE A 19 -2.50 4.95 -8.02
CA ILE A 19 -2.86 6.18 -7.32
C ILE A 19 -4.33 6.15 -6.90
N GLN A 20 -5.24 5.80 -7.80
CA GLN A 20 -6.67 5.70 -7.51
C GLN A 20 -6.97 4.71 -6.40
N PHE A 21 -6.30 3.54 -6.42
CA PHE A 21 -6.43 2.54 -5.36
C PHE A 21 -5.99 3.13 -4.00
N LEU A 22 -4.82 3.72 -3.94
CA LEU A 22 -4.26 4.26 -2.69
C LEU A 22 -5.11 5.39 -2.11
N ILE A 23 -5.61 6.31 -2.94
CA ILE A 23 -6.45 7.41 -2.48
C ILE A 23 -7.83 6.91 -2.05
N ALA A 24 -8.38 5.89 -2.70
CA ALA A 24 -9.62 5.27 -2.25
C ALA A 24 -9.44 4.59 -0.88
N ALA A 25 -8.30 3.93 -0.66
CA ALA A 25 -7.99 3.28 0.61
C ALA A 25 -7.68 4.29 1.73
N VAL A 26 -6.92 5.34 1.41
CA VAL A 26 -6.44 6.34 2.37
C VAL A 26 -6.80 7.74 1.85
N PRO A 27 -8.04 8.21 2.08
CA PRO A 27 -8.54 9.45 1.46
C PRO A 27 -7.80 10.71 1.88
N GLU A 28 -7.09 10.70 3.02
CA GLU A 28 -6.27 11.81 3.48
C GLU A 28 -4.93 11.92 2.74
N TRP A 29 -4.55 10.89 1.97
CA TRP A 29 -3.34 10.94 1.13
C TRP A 29 -3.58 11.72 -0.16
N THR A 30 -2.52 12.36 -0.63
CA THR A 30 -2.51 13.13 -1.88
C THR A 30 -1.28 12.77 -2.71
N VAL A 31 -1.27 13.18 -3.95
CA VAL A 31 -0.05 13.19 -4.76
C VAL A 31 0.82 14.35 -4.28
N ARG A 32 1.87 14.04 -3.52
CA ARG A 32 2.80 15.03 -2.95
C ARG A 32 3.64 15.72 -4.00
N GLY A 33 3.98 14.99 -5.05
CA GLY A 33 4.82 15.45 -6.14
C GLY A 33 4.96 14.39 -7.20
N GLY A 34 5.57 14.75 -8.31
CA GLY A 34 5.78 13.84 -9.42
C GLY A 34 6.55 14.52 -10.53
N GLY A 35 6.85 13.79 -11.57
CA GLY A 35 7.59 14.31 -12.71
C GLY A 35 7.72 13.29 -13.83
N LYS A 36 8.42 13.72 -14.85
CA LYS A 36 8.72 12.89 -16.02
C LYS A 36 10.24 12.82 -16.22
N VAL A 37 10.71 11.64 -16.59
CA VAL A 37 12.09 11.42 -16.99
C VAL A 37 12.04 10.86 -18.40
N ASP A 38 12.59 11.61 -19.37
CA ASP A 38 12.50 11.22 -20.79
C ASP A 38 13.34 10.01 -21.11
N ASN A 39 14.47 9.84 -20.43
CA ASN A 39 15.37 8.72 -20.64
C ASN A 39 15.84 8.15 -19.31
N TRP A 40 15.04 7.27 -18.74
CA TRP A 40 15.43 6.49 -17.57
C TRP A 40 15.86 5.11 -18.05
N PHE A 41 17.17 4.91 -18.14
CA PHE A 41 17.79 3.69 -18.65
C PHE A 41 17.18 3.23 -19.98
N GLY A 42 17.06 4.16 -20.95
CA GLY A 42 16.60 3.88 -22.31
C GLY A 42 15.09 3.97 -22.51
N ARG A 43 14.32 4.42 -21.53
CA ARG A 43 12.86 4.58 -21.67
C ARG A 43 12.33 5.78 -20.89
N PRO A 44 11.21 6.38 -21.32
CA PRO A 44 10.56 7.42 -20.54
C PRO A 44 9.79 6.80 -19.38
N ILE A 45 9.77 7.48 -18.24
CA ILE A 45 8.92 7.12 -17.10
C ILE A 45 8.27 8.36 -16.52
N GLU A 46 7.12 8.15 -15.88
CA GLU A 46 6.52 9.11 -14.96
C GLU A 46 6.63 8.56 -13.54
N TRP A 47 6.84 9.44 -12.57
CA TRP A 47 6.91 9.05 -11.18
C TRP A 47 6.04 9.95 -10.32
N PHE A 48 5.55 9.39 -9.21
CA PHE A 48 4.64 10.07 -8.30
C PHE A 48 4.95 9.64 -6.86
N HIS A 49 4.81 10.57 -5.92
CA HIS A 49 4.83 10.27 -4.50
C HIS A 49 3.43 10.49 -3.94
N VAL A 50 2.81 9.44 -3.42
CA VAL A 50 1.44 9.45 -2.90
C VAL A 50 1.48 9.18 -1.40
N GLY A 51 1.04 10.14 -0.61
CA GLY A 51 1.07 10.03 0.84
C GLY A 51 0.76 11.34 1.54
N ASP A 52 1.34 11.51 2.71
CA ASP A 52 1.24 12.72 3.53
C ASP A 52 2.63 13.32 3.81
N ASP A 53 2.74 14.21 4.79
CA ASP A 53 4.01 14.87 5.12
C ASP A 53 5.06 13.91 5.71
N HIS A 54 4.67 12.74 6.18
CA HIS A 54 5.54 11.82 6.92
C HIS A 54 5.89 10.55 6.16
N SER A 55 4.97 10.04 5.37
CA SER A 55 5.17 8.77 4.64
C SER A 55 4.45 8.79 3.30
N TYR A 56 4.95 7.98 2.36
CA TYR A 56 4.38 7.92 1.03
C TYR A 56 4.75 6.62 0.32
N ILE A 57 4.05 6.35 -0.75
CA ILE A 57 4.41 5.32 -1.73
C ILE A 57 4.95 6.04 -2.96
N ALA A 58 6.18 5.72 -3.36
CA ALA A 58 6.76 6.17 -4.62
C ALA A 58 6.32 5.20 -5.72
N ILE A 59 5.76 5.73 -6.79
CA ILE A 59 5.21 4.95 -7.90
C ILE A 59 5.89 5.40 -9.18
N SER A 60 6.40 4.47 -9.97
CA SER A 60 6.92 4.77 -11.30
C SER A 60 6.24 3.90 -12.36
N SER A 61 6.07 4.45 -13.56
CA SER A 61 5.37 3.80 -14.66
C SER A 61 6.27 2.92 -15.54
N GLY A 62 7.46 2.56 -15.05
CA GLY A 62 8.44 1.82 -15.86
C GLY A 62 8.28 0.31 -15.85
N GLY A 63 7.26 -0.23 -15.23
CA GLY A 63 7.07 -1.68 -15.10
C GLY A 63 6.46 -2.34 -16.32
N LYS A 64 6.54 -3.66 -16.36
CA LYS A 64 5.91 -4.51 -17.39
C LYS A 64 5.16 -5.65 -16.73
N GLY A 65 3.98 -5.97 -17.26
CA GLY A 65 3.17 -7.10 -16.80
C GLY A 65 2.58 -6.89 -15.43
N GLU A 66 2.47 -7.96 -14.68
CA GLU A 66 1.89 -8.00 -13.36
C GLU A 66 2.92 -8.42 -12.31
N ALA A 67 2.67 -8.05 -11.06
CA ALA A 67 3.47 -8.51 -9.93
C ALA A 67 3.31 -10.02 -9.75
N ASN A 68 4.33 -10.66 -9.17
CA ASN A 68 4.21 -12.06 -8.75
C ASN A 68 3.12 -12.18 -7.68
N HIS A 69 2.29 -13.21 -7.80
CA HIS A 69 1.25 -13.45 -6.80
C HIS A 69 1.90 -13.69 -5.43
N TRP A 70 1.31 -13.11 -4.37
CA TRP A 70 1.91 -13.16 -3.03
C TRP A 70 2.08 -14.58 -2.47
N THR A 71 1.32 -15.57 -2.98
CA THR A 71 1.46 -16.97 -2.58
C THR A 71 2.61 -17.68 -3.28
N SER A 72 3.20 -17.09 -4.32
CA SER A 72 4.30 -17.71 -5.06
C SER A 72 5.63 -17.60 -4.30
N GLN A 73 6.59 -18.46 -4.68
CA GLN A 73 7.92 -18.47 -4.05
C GLN A 73 8.87 -17.55 -4.80
N PHE A 74 8.90 -16.29 -4.43
CA PHE A 74 9.83 -15.33 -5.00
C PHE A 74 10.55 -14.55 -3.90
N THR A 75 11.73 -14.08 -4.22
CA THR A 75 12.46 -13.14 -3.36
C THR A 75 12.07 -11.72 -3.72
N GLY A 76 11.62 -10.94 -2.75
CA GLY A 76 11.23 -9.56 -2.95
C GLY A 76 10.19 -9.12 -1.94
N VAL A 77 9.61 -7.94 -2.17
CA VAL A 77 8.57 -7.40 -1.30
C VAL A 77 7.27 -8.14 -1.56
N LYS A 78 6.69 -8.75 -0.51
CA LYS A 78 5.39 -9.45 -0.59
C LYS A 78 4.22 -8.48 -0.55
N HIS A 79 4.26 -7.54 0.39
CA HIS A 79 3.23 -6.51 0.53
C HIS A 79 3.79 -5.28 1.24
N VAL A 80 3.03 -4.21 1.20
CA VAL A 80 3.29 -2.99 1.99
C VAL A 80 2.16 -2.85 2.99
N GLY A 81 2.50 -2.64 4.26
CA GLY A 81 1.55 -2.44 5.34
C GLY A 81 1.31 -0.96 5.62
N ILE A 82 0.05 -0.56 5.69
CA ILE A 82 -0.37 0.82 5.96
C ILE A 82 -1.32 0.81 7.15
N VAL A 83 -1.00 1.60 8.17
CA VAL A 83 -1.90 1.78 9.32
C VAL A 83 -3.01 2.74 8.93
N VAL A 84 -4.26 2.36 9.22
CA VAL A 84 -5.45 3.17 8.93
C VAL A 84 -6.31 3.31 10.18
N PRO A 85 -7.14 4.36 10.28
CA PRO A 85 -7.96 4.56 11.48
C PRO A 85 -9.12 3.58 11.61
N ASP A 86 -9.67 3.05 10.51
CA ASP A 86 -10.86 2.20 10.53
C ASP A 86 -10.88 1.26 9.32
N VAL A 87 -10.60 -0.02 9.57
CA VAL A 87 -10.55 -1.04 8.52
C VAL A 87 -11.92 -1.31 7.90
N GLU A 88 -12.99 -1.33 8.70
CA GLU A 88 -14.33 -1.62 8.14
C GLU A 88 -14.82 -0.49 7.22
N THR A 89 -14.53 0.75 7.55
CA THR A 89 -14.82 1.90 6.69
C THR A 89 -13.98 1.84 5.40
N LEU A 90 -12.72 1.45 5.51
CA LEU A 90 -11.84 1.24 4.35
C LEU A 90 -12.41 0.18 3.39
N ILE A 91 -12.88 -0.94 3.94
CA ILE A 91 -13.48 -2.03 3.14
C ILE A 91 -14.66 -1.49 2.33
N GLU A 92 -15.53 -0.69 2.94
CA GLU A 92 -16.68 -0.12 2.24
C GLU A 92 -16.26 0.90 1.16
N ARG A 93 -15.26 1.77 1.45
CA ARG A 93 -14.73 2.70 0.45
C ARG A 93 -14.15 1.97 -0.75
N LEU A 94 -13.34 0.94 -0.51
CA LEU A 94 -12.73 0.17 -1.59
C LEU A 94 -13.77 -0.61 -2.37
N ARG A 95 -14.81 -1.14 -1.72
CA ARG A 95 -15.92 -1.80 -2.41
C ARG A 95 -16.61 -0.83 -3.38
N LEU A 96 -16.90 0.37 -2.94
CA LEU A 96 -17.51 1.41 -3.78
C LEU A 96 -16.60 1.83 -4.95
N ALA A 97 -15.30 1.74 -4.77
CA ALA A 97 -14.31 2.02 -5.82
C ALA A 97 -14.06 0.83 -6.76
N GLY A 98 -14.72 -0.31 -6.51
CA GLY A 98 -14.61 -1.50 -7.36
C GLY A 98 -13.57 -2.53 -6.93
N TYR A 99 -13.05 -2.43 -5.71
CA TYR A 99 -12.06 -3.36 -5.18
C TYR A 99 -12.68 -4.29 -4.14
N GLU A 100 -12.47 -5.58 -4.32
CA GLU A 100 -12.94 -6.59 -3.39
C GLU A 100 -11.84 -6.96 -2.39
N LEU A 101 -12.25 -7.24 -1.16
CA LEU A 101 -11.38 -7.75 -0.12
C LEU A 101 -10.76 -9.09 -0.55
N ASP A 102 -9.43 -9.20 -0.50
CA ASP A 102 -8.77 -10.47 -0.80
C ASP A 102 -8.93 -11.44 0.39
N HIS A 103 -8.45 -11.03 1.56
CA HIS A 103 -8.66 -11.80 2.79
C HIS A 103 -8.42 -10.96 4.03
N ARG A 104 -8.87 -11.49 5.16
CA ARG A 104 -8.62 -10.93 6.49
C ARG A 104 -7.45 -11.65 7.13
N GLY A 105 -6.69 -10.94 7.96
CA GLY A 105 -5.68 -11.55 8.80
C GLY A 105 -6.26 -12.31 9.98
N ASP A 106 -5.39 -12.92 10.78
CA ASP A 106 -5.78 -13.67 11.98
C ASP A 106 -6.39 -12.74 13.03
N GLU A 107 -7.32 -13.28 13.82
CA GLU A 107 -7.93 -12.53 14.91
C GLU A 107 -6.89 -12.16 15.97
N HIS A 108 -6.97 -10.91 16.44
CA HIS A 108 -6.11 -10.40 17.50
C HIS A 108 -6.90 -9.36 18.31
N PRO A 109 -6.79 -9.34 19.65
CA PRO A 109 -7.56 -8.42 20.46
C PRO A 109 -7.20 -6.94 20.27
N PHE A 110 -5.99 -6.63 19.80
CA PHE A 110 -5.49 -5.27 19.72
C PHE A 110 -5.27 -4.76 18.30
N ARG A 111 -5.59 -5.55 17.28
CA ARG A 111 -5.49 -5.10 15.89
C ARG A 111 -6.44 -5.88 14.97
N LYS A 112 -6.73 -5.25 13.85
CA LYS A 112 -7.47 -5.86 12.74
C LYS A 112 -6.71 -5.54 11.46
N ASN A 113 -6.51 -6.53 10.60
CA ASN A 113 -5.82 -6.33 9.35
C ASN A 113 -6.51 -7.03 8.19
N VAL A 114 -6.41 -6.42 7.02
CA VAL A 114 -7.00 -6.91 5.77
C VAL A 114 -6.00 -6.76 4.63
N TYR A 115 -6.16 -7.59 3.61
CA TYR A 115 -5.30 -7.64 2.44
C TYR A 115 -6.09 -7.38 1.18
N TYR A 116 -5.51 -6.57 0.30
CA TYR A 116 -6.08 -6.21 -1.00
C TYR A 116 -5.04 -6.39 -2.09
N MET A 117 -5.50 -6.75 -3.28
CA MET A 117 -4.70 -6.72 -4.49
C MET A 117 -5.10 -5.48 -5.30
N GLU A 118 -4.12 -4.62 -5.63
CA GLU A 118 -4.39 -3.52 -6.53
C GLU A 118 -4.33 -3.98 -7.99
N ASP A 119 -4.61 -3.11 -8.94
CA ASP A 119 -4.79 -3.45 -10.36
C ASP A 119 -3.63 -4.23 -11.01
N HIS A 120 -2.40 -4.07 -10.52
CA HIS A 120 -1.22 -4.76 -11.07
C HIS A 120 -0.87 -6.04 -10.32
N GLY A 121 -1.71 -6.45 -9.37
CA GLY A 121 -1.43 -7.62 -8.54
C GLY A 121 -0.48 -7.36 -7.37
N LEU A 122 -0.19 -6.10 -7.06
CA LEU A 122 0.55 -5.75 -5.85
C LEU A 122 -0.36 -5.89 -4.63
N GLN A 123 0.16 -6.52 -3.59
CA GLN A 123 -0.59 -6.71 -2.35
C GLN A 123 -0.32 -5.57 -1.37
N PHE A 124 -1.39 -5.05 -0.79
CA PHE A 124 -1.34 -4.09 0.30
C PHE A 124 -2.07 -4.66 1.51
N GLU A 125 -1.49 -4.43 2.69
CA GLU A 125 -2.11 -4.75 3.97
C GLU A 125 -2.53 -3.45 4.64
N PHE A 126 -3.75 -3.42 5.21
CA PHE A 126 -4.23 -2.28 5.98
C PHE A 126 -4.51 -2.74 7.41
N ILE A 127 -3.96 -2.02 8.38
CA ILE A 127 -3.98 -2.41 9.78
C ILE A 127 -4.62 -1.31 10.61
N GLU A 128 -5.60 -1.69 11.43
CA GLU A 128 -6.17 -0.85 12.48
C GLU A 128 -5.74 -1.37 13.84
N TYR A 129 -5.24 -0.48 14.70
CA TYR A 129 -4.87 -0.82 16.07
C TYR A 129 -5.93 -0.32 17.04
N PHE A 130 -6.25 -1.14 18.05
CA PHE A 130 -7.23 -0.85 19.10
C PHE A 130 -6.57 -0.48 20.43
N SER A 131 -5.26 -0.29 20.44
CA SER A 131 -4.51 0.08 21.65
C SER A 131 -3.33 0.97 21.29
N ASP A 132 -3.05 1.94 22.14
CA ASP A 132 -1.85 2.78 22.08
C ASP A 132 -0.70 2.19 22.91
N VAL A 133 -0.94 1.13 23.67
CA VAL A 133 0.09 0.46 24.48
C VAL A 133 0.94 -0.40 23.56
N LEU A 134 2.24 -0.09 23.49
CA LEU A 134 3.15 -0.75 22.54
C LEU A 134 3.27 -2.25 22.76
N SER A 135 3.26 -2.72 24.02
CA SER A 135 3.33 -4.16 24.33
C SER A 135 2.07 -4.90 23.87
N GLU A 136 0.93 -4.24 23.80
CA GLU A 136 -0.31 -4.82 23.26
C GLU A 136 -0.29 -4.82 21.72
N ARG A 137 0.07 -3.68 21.12
CA ARG A 137 0.18 -3.59 19.66
C ARG A 137 1.19 -4.58 19.10
N ASN A 138 2.28 -4.82 19.83
CA ASN A 138 3.39 -5.66 19.41
C ASN A 138 3.35 -7.06 20.06
N ASP A 139 2.18 -7.51 20.51
CA ASP A 139 2.00 -8.83 21.07
C ASP A 139 1.99 -9.90 19.97
N TYR A 140 3.02 -10.73 19.94
CA TYR A 140 3.18 -11.85 19.01
C TYR A 140 2.99 -13.21 19.67
N SER A 141 2.48 -13.23 20.90
CA SER A 141 2.33 -14.47 21.68
C SER A 141 1.04 -15.23 21.39
N ARG A 142 0.24 -14.79 20.42
CA ARG A 142 -1.11 -15.31 20.13
C ARG A 142 -1.18 -15.95 18.75
#